data_08d30f00edcf58fcf2c0aea83c6f4656
#
_entry.id   08d30f00edcf58fcf2c0aea83c6f4656
#
_cell.length_a   1.000
_cell.length_b   1.000
_cell.length_c   1.000
_cell.angle_alpha   90.00
_cell.angle_beta   90.00
_cell.angle_gamma   90.00
#
_symmetry.space_group_name_H-M   'P 1'
#
loop_
_entity.id
_entity.type
_entity.pdbx_description
1 polymer ?
#
loop_
_entity_poly.entity_id
_entity_poly.type
_entity_poly.pdbx_seq_one_letter_code
_entity_poly.pdbx_strand_id
1 'polypeptide(L)'
;MKKVLTIAGSDSTGGAGIQADLKTFQEYGVFGFSSLTSIVTMDPTAGWSHEVTELPTTLLEKQLISAFAGGPVDALKTGMMGNEKNIILASEWIQKMKVTNVVIDPVIACKGTAQILQPKSV
;
A
#
# COMPACT_ATOMS: atom_id res chain seq x y z
N MET A 1 -13.93 -12.59 -12.41
CA MET A 1 -13.26 -11.28 -12.22
C MET A 1 -11.93 -11.50 -11.50
N LYS A 2 -10.87 -10.93 -12.04
CA LYS A 2 -9.55 -10.99 -11.42
C LYS A 2 -9.51 -10.18 -10.14
N LYS A 3 -8.78 -10.66 -9.14
CA LYS A 3 -8.63 -10.01 -7.83
C LYS A 3 -7.23 -9.42 -7.70
N VAL A 4 -7.15 -8.14 -7.41
CA VAL A 4 -5.89 -7.40 -7.34
C VAL A 4 -5.78 -6.71 -5.98
N LEU A 5 -4.71 -7.01 -5.25
CA LEU A 5 -4.43 -6.43 -3.95
C LEU A 5 -3.41 -5.31 -4.08
N THR A 6 -3.67 -4.17 -3.45
CA THR A 6 -2.67 -3.13 -3.24
C THR A 6 -2.27 -3.08 -1.77
N ILE A 7 -0.98 -3.04 -1.50
CA ILE A 7 -0.42 -2.83 -0.16
C ILE A 7 0.25 -1.46 -0.19
N ALA A 8 -0.34 -0.48 0.44
CA ALA A 8 0.15 0.91 0.34
C ALA A 8 -0.44 1.79 1.45
N GLY A 9 -0.11 3.05 1.42
CA GLY A 9 -0.69 4.03 2.31
C GLY A 9 -2.05 4.53 1.83
N SER A 10 -2.83 5.05 2.75
CA SER A 10 -4.10 5.71 2.46
C SER A 10 -3.88 7.21 2.34
N ASP A 11 -4.26 7.78 1.20
CA ASP A 11 -4.26 9.23 0.98
C ASP A 11 -5.65 9.79 1.30
N SER A 12 -5.75 10.54 2.39
CA SER A 12 -7.03 11.10 2.84
C SER A 12 -7.68 12.04 1.83
N THR A 13 -6.91 12.59 0.89
CA THR A 13 -7.45 13.46 -0.17
C THR A 13 -7.78 12.71 -1.46
N GLY A 14 -7.47 11.44 -1.54
CA GLY A 14 -7.92 10.55 -2.62
C GLY A 14 -7.11 10.56 -3.91
N GLY A 15 -6.05 11.36 -4.00
CA GLY A 15 -5.28 11.53 -5.24
C GLY A 15 -4.14 10.53 -5.44
N ALA A 16 -3.78 9.78 -4.41
CA ALA A 16 -2.66 8.85 -4.45
C ALA A 16 -2.99 7.63 -3.59
N GLY A 17 -1.98 6.79 -3.31
CA GLY A 17 -2.11 5.66 -2.41
C GLY A 17 -3.15 4.65 -2.87
N ILE A 18 -3.74 3.96 -1.90
CA ILE A 18 -4.75 2.94 -2.20
C ILE A 18 -5.96 3.51 -2.93
N GLN A 19 -6.30 4.77 -2.70
CA GLN A 19 -7.44 5.40 -3.34
C GLN A 19 -7.25 5.48 -4.86
N ALA A 20 -6.08 5.92 -5.30
CA ALA A 20 -5.74 5.96 -6.72
C ALA A 20 -5.68 4.55 -7.32
N ASP A 21 -5.09 3.61 -6.58
CA ASP A 21 -4.99 2.22 -7.01
C ASP A 21 -6.37 1.59 -7.23
N LEU A 22 -7.25 1.72 -6.23
CA LEU A 22 -8.59 1.13 -6.29
C LEU A 22 -9.44 1.72 -7.42
N LYS A 23 -9.34 3.03 -7.66
CA LYS A 23 -10.01 3.69 -8.78
C LYS A 23 -9.52 3.14 -10.12
N THR A 24 -8.21 2.96 -10.24
CA THR A 24 -7.60 2.40 -11.44
C THR A 24 -8.04 0.95 -11.67
N PHE A 25 -8.03 0.13 -10.63
CA PHE A 25 -8.49 -1.25 -10.71
C PHE A 25 -9.94 -1.32 -11.18
N GLN A 26 -10.78 -0.46 -10.65
CA GLN A 26 -12.20 -0.39 -11.04
C GLN A 26 -12.35 -0.08 -12.53
N GLU A 27 -11.58 0.87 -13.05
CA GLU A 27 -11.60 1.23 -14.47
C GLU A 27 -11.18 0.07 -15.38
N TYR A 28 -10.29 -0.80 -14.90
CA TYR A 28 -9.86 -1.98 -15.66
C TYR A 28 -10.73 -3.20 -15.43
N GLY A 29 -11.83 -3.07 -14.70
CA GLY A 29 -12.78 -4.16 -14.50
C GLY A 29 -12.29 -5.30 -13.63
N VAL A 30 -11.33 -5.05 -12.73
CA VAL A 30 -10.85 -6.05 -11.80
C VAL A 30 -11.40 -5.75 -10.39
N PHE A 31 -11.44 -6.76 -9.55
CA PHE A 31 -11.83 -6.59 -8.15
C PHE A 31 -10.62 -6.15 -7.35
N GLY A 32 -10.60 -4.87 -6.98
CA GLY A 32 -9.51 -4.27 -6.21
C GLY A 32 -9.80 -4.32 -4.70
N PHE A 33 -8.78 -4.62 -3.92
CA PHE A 33 -8.85 -4.53 -2.47
C PHE A 33 -7.48 -4.16 -1.91
N SER A 34 -7.44 -3.80 -0.63
CA SER A 34 -6.27 -3.11 -0.09
C SER A 34 -5.90 -3.55 1.31
N SER A 35 -4.61 -3.47 1.60
CA SER A 35 -4.06 -3.56 2.95
C SER A 35 -3.21 -2.32 3.20
N LEU A 36 -3.45 -1.65 4.33
CA LEU A 36 -2.88 -0.34 4.62
C LEU A 36 -1.59 -0.46 5.44
N THR A 37 -0.58 0.32 5.04
CA THR A 37 0.67 0.47 5.80
C THR A 37 0.68 1.73 6.65
N SER A 38 -0.04 2.76 6.20
CA SER A 38 -0.01 4.08 6.82
C SER A 38 -1.20 4.91 6.36
N ILE A 39 -1.43 6.01 7.05
CA ILE A 39 -2.43 7.01 6.67
C ILE A 39 -1.70 8.32 6.46
N VAL A 40 -1.91 8.93 5.30
CA VAL A 40 -1.34 10.23 4.95
C VAL A 40 -2.43 11.29 5.08
N THR A 41 -2.13 12.30 5.87
CA THR A 41 -3.00 13.47 6.03
C THR A 41 -2.27 14.72 5.53
N MET A 42 -3.03 15.73 5.14
CA MET A 42 -2.51 17.02 4.73
C MET A 42 -3.07 18.10 5.63
N ASP A 43 -2.22 19.05 6.04
CA ASP A 43 -2.63 20.14 6.91
C ASP A 43 -2.93 21.39 6.07
N PRO A 44 -4.21 21.76 5.89
CA PRO A 44 -4.55 22.93 5.08
C PRO A 44 -4.09 24.26 5.70
N THR A 45 -3.79 24.25 7.00
CA THR A 45 -3.31 25.46 7.70
C THR A 45 -1.80 25.60 7.65
N ALA A 46 -1.08 24.57 7.20
CA ALA A 46 0.38 24.54 7.13
C ALA A 46 0.86 24.23 5.70
N GLY A 47 0.29 24.92 4.71
CA GLY A 47 0.70 24.77 3.31
C GLY A 47 0.40 23.40 2.70
N TRP A 48 -0.61 22.71 3.21
CA TRP A 48 -0.96 21.34 2.76
C TRP A 48 0.19 20.36 2.97
N SER A 49 1.00 20.59 4.00
CA SER A 49 2.09 19.68 4.35
C SER A 49 1.57 18.28 4.67
N HIS A 50 2.30 17.28 4.20
CA HIS A 50 1.94 15.88 4.38
C HIS A 50 2.44 15.37 5.73
N GLU A 51 1.58 14.66 6.44
CA GLU A 51 1.95 13.91 7.64
C GLU A 51 1.64 12.43 7.39
N VAL A 52 2.63 11.58 7.65
CA VAL A 52 2.50 10.14 7.47
C VAL A 52 2.43 9.48 8.84
N THR A 53 1.32 8.83 9.13
CA THR A 53 1.14 8.07 10.36
C THR A 53 1.23 6.59 10.02
N GLU A 54 2.28 5.93 10.48
CA GLU A 54 2.47 4.50 10.24
C GLU A 54 1.50 3.69 11.11
N LEU A 55 0.93 2.65 10.51
CA LEU A 55 0.16 1.66 11.24
C LEU A 55 1.11 0.56 11.75
N PRO A 56 0.80 -0.07 12.89
CA PRO A 56 1.63 -1.18 13.38
C PRO A 56 1.73 -2.31 12.35
N THR A 57 2.91 -2.90 12.23
CA THR A 57 3.12 -4.04 11.31
C THR A 57 2.20 -5.21 11.67
N THR A 58 1.87 -5.39 12.95
CA THR A 58 0.91 -6.41 13.38
C THR A 58 -0.47 -6.19 12.78
N LEU A 59 -0.87 -4.94 12.54
CA LEU A 59 -2.13 -4.63 11.88
C LEU A 59 -2.06 -4.91 10.39
N LEU A 60 -0.93 -4.66 9.75
CA LEU A 60 -0.73 -5.05 8.37
C LEU A 60 -0.87 -6.56 8.21
N GLU A 61 -0.28 -7.33 9.12
CA GLU A 61 -0.41 -8.79 9.10
C GLU A 61 -1.86 -9.24 9.19
N LYS A 62 -2.64 -8.65 10.09
CA LYS A 62 -4.07 -8.97 10.20
C LYS A 62 -4.83 -8.67 8.92
N GLN A 63 -4.49 -7.56 8.26
CA GLN A 63 -5.10 -7.20 6.98
C GLN A 63 -4.75 -8.21 5.89
N LEU A 64 -3.49 -8.64 5.84
CA LEU A 64 -3.04 -9.64 4.86
C LEU A 64 -3.71 -10.99 5.09
N ILE A 65 -3.88 -11.41 6.33
CA ILE A 65 -4.64 -12.61 6.68
C ILE A 65 -6.06 -12.53 6.11
N SER A 66 -6.73 -11.40 6.33
CA SER A 66 -8.08 -11.17 5.82
C SER A 66 -8.12 -11.14 4.29
N ALA A 67 -7.16 -10.44 3.68
CA ALA A 67 -7.12 -10.28 2.23
C ALA A 67 -6.94 -11.62 1.51
N PHE A 68 -6.05 -12.47 2.00
CA PHE A 68 -5.76 -13.75 1.37
C PHE A 68 -6.75 -14.86 1.76
N ALA A 69 -7.56 -14.66 2.80
CA ALA A 69 -8.56 -15.64 3.21
C ALA A 69 -9.70 -15.80 2.19
N GLY A 70 -9.92 -14.78 1.38
CA GLY A 70 -11.00 -14.77 0.39
C GLY A 70 -10.70 -15.54 -0.90
N GLY A 71 -9.57 -16.23 -0.97
CA GLY A 71 -9.18 -17.01 -2.15
C GLY A 71 -7.95 -16.45 -2.85
N PRO A 72 -7.63 -16.95 -4.04
CA PRO A 72 -6.43 -16.54 -4.76
C PRO A 72 -6.41 -15.04 -5.08
N VAL A 73 -5.23 -14.43 -4.96
CA VAL A 73 -4.95 -13.07 -5.41
C VAL A 73 -4.23 -13.18 -6.75
N ASP A 74 -4.82 -12.64 -7.80
CA ASP A 74 -4.29 -12.77 -9.15
C ASP A 74 -3.11 -11.85 -9.42
N ALA A 75 -3.09 -10.68 -8.78
CA ALA A 75 -1.99 -9.73 -8.89
C ALA A 75 -1.89 -8.90 -7.62
N LEU A 76 -0.71 -8.39 -7.35
CA LEU A 76 -0.43 -7.60 -6.17
C LEU A 76 0.49 -6.43 -6.54
N LYS A 77 0.19 -5.26 -5.97
CA LYS A 77 1.01 -4.06 -6.14
C LYS A 77 1.40 -3.55 -4.77
N THR A 78 2.65 -3.13 -4.61
CA THR A 78 3.07 -2.40 -3.42
C THR A 78 3.30 -0.93 -3.77
N GLY A 79 2.86 -0.05 -2.88
CA GLY A 79 3.17 1.38 -2.93
C GLY A 79 4.06 1.74 -1.75
N MET A 80 3.69 2.79 -1.02
CA MET A 80 4.44 3.22 0.16
C MET A 80 4.33 2.16 1.26
N MET A 81 5.45 1.56 1.62
CA MET A 81 5.48 0.48 2.62
C MET A 81 5.71 0.99 4.05
N GLY A 82 6.27 2.18 4.19
CA GLY A 82 6.48 2.82 5.48
C GLY A 82 7.76 2.41 6.19
N ASN A 83 8.04 1.12 6.26
CA ASN A 83 9.23 0.62 6.94
C ASN A 83 9.68 -0.74 6.40
N GLU A 84 10.87 -1.15 6.80
CA GLU A 84 11.48 -2.41 6.36
C GLU A 84 10.70 -3.65 6.81
N LYS A 85 10.13 -3.62 8.03
CA LYS A 85 9.35 -4.74 8.54
C LYS A 85 8.15 -5.05 7.67
N ASN A 86 7.47 -4.01 7.19
CA ASN A 86 6.33 -4.16 6.30
C ASN A 86 6.74 -4.78 4.95
N ILE A 87 7.92 -4.41 4.44
CA ILE A 87 8.44 -4.96 3.19
C ILE A 87 8.74 -6.45 3.34
N ILE A 88 9.40 -6.82 4.42
CA ILE A 88 9.71 -8.22 4.72
C ILE A 88 8.42 -9.03 4.84
N LEU A 89 7.45 -8.52 5.58
CA LEU A 89 6.17 -9.18 5.77
C LEU A 89 5.43 -9.39 4.45
N ALA A 90 5.36 -8.35 3.61
CA ALA A 90 4.72 -8.44 2.30
C ALA A 90 5.43 -9.48 1.41
N SER A 91 6.76 -9.47 1.42
CA SER A 91 7.57 -10.44 0.66
C SER A 91 7.28 -11.88 1.09
N GLU A 92 7.19 -12.12 2.39
CA GLU A 92 6.87 -13.44 2.92
C GLU A 92 5.48 -13.92 2.46
N TRP A 93 4.49 -13.04 2.49
CA TRP A 93 3.13 -13.35 2.04
C TRP A 93 3.07 -13.62 0.54
N ILE A 94 3.77 -12.82 -0.27
CA ILE A 94 3.84 -13.02 -1.72
C ILE A 94 4.40 -14.42 -2.03
N GLN A 95 5.46 -14.81 -1.35
CA GLN A 95 6.09 -16.12 -1.55
C GLN A 95 5.19 -17.25 -1.05
N LYS A 96 4.65 -17.11 0.15
CA LYS A 96 3.78 -18.12 0.76
C LYS A 96 2.53 -18.38 -0.06
N MET A 97 1.92 -17.32 -0.56
CA MET A 97 0.67 -17.43 -1.34
C MET A 97 0.92 -17.56 -2.84
N LYS A 98 2.17 -17.62 -3.25
CA LYS A 98 2.60 -17.86 -4.65
C LYS A 98 1.98 -16.87 -5.64
N VAL A 99 1.95 -15.60 -5.26
CA VAL A 99 1.50 -14.54 -6.16
C VAL A 99 2.59 -14.30 -7.20
N THR A 100 2.26 -14.45 -8.48
CA THR A 100 3.24 -14.37 -9.57
C THR A 100 3.24 -13.04 -10.30
N ASN A 101 2.12 -12.33 -10.28
CA ASN A 101 2.00 -11.01 -10.91
C ASN A 101 2.16 -9.92 -9.85
N VAL A 102 3.39 -9.43 -9.70
CA VAL A 102 3.71 -8.46 -8.65
C VAL A 102 4.35 -7.23 -9.26
N VAL A 103 3.82 -6.06 -8.93
CA VAL A 103 4.38 -4.76 -9.30
C VAL A 103 4.82 -4.05 -8.04
N ILE A 104 6.09 -3.69 -7.96
CA ILE A 104 6.64 -2.97 -6.83
C ILE A 104 6.94 -1.54 -7.25
N ASP A 105 6.29 -0.59 -6.58
CA ASP A 105 6.57 0.83 -6.75
C ASP A 105 7.54 1.25 -5.64
N PRO A 106 8.81 1.51 -5.96
CA PRO A 106 9.82 1.83 -4.95
C PRO A 106 9.71 3.30 -4.50
N VAL A 107 8.64 3.63 -3.79
CA VAL A 107 8.40 5.00 -3.30
C VAL A 107 9.49 5.40 -2.30
N ILE A 108 10.31 6.37 -2.68
CA ILE A 108 11.43 6.87 -1.88
C ILE A 108 11.03 8.08 -1.05
N ALA A 109 10.21 8.97 -1.62
CA ALA A 109 9.77 10.19 -0.98
C ALA A 109 8.30 10.45 -1.30
N CYS A 110 7.62 11.11 -0.38
CA CYS A 110 6.23 11.52 -0.58
C CYS A 110 6.20 12.97 -1.06
N LYS A 111 5.33 13.27 -2.04
CA LYS A 111 5.11 14.63 -2.51
C LYS A 111 4.65 15.50 -1.32
N GLY A 112 5.28 16.66 -1.15
CA GLY A 112 4.95 17.59 -0.07
C GLY A 112 5.69 17.32 1.23
N THR A 113 6.55 16.30 1.29
CA THR A 113 7.47 16.08 2.40
C THR A 113 8.91 16.33 1.94
N ALA A 114 9.75 16.76 2.87
CA ALA A 114 11.18 16.89 2.64
C ALA A 114 11.95 15.64 3.07
N GLN A 115 11.24 14.63 3.55
CA GLN A 115 11.82 13.46 4.19
C GLN A 115 11.75 12.24 3.28
N ILE A 116 12.85 11.49 3.22
CA ILE A 116 12.86 10.20 2.54
C ILE A 116 12.12 9.19 3.43
N LEU A 117 11.08 8.55 2.88
CA LEU A 117 10.18 7.72 3.65
C LEU A 117 10.65 6.28 3.84
N GLN A 118 11.44 5.75 2.93
CA GLN A 118 11.85 4.34 2.93
C GLN A 118 13.33 4.19 2.56
N PRO A 119 14.26 4.80 3.33
CA PRO A 119 15.68 4.78 2.94
C PRO A 119 16.31 3.39 2.94
N LYS A 120 15.79 2.47 3.75
CA LYS A 120 16.28 1.08 3.81
C LYS A 120 15.53 0.13 2.89
N SER A 121 14.51 0.62 2.22
CA SER A 121 13.60 -0.18 1.38
C SER A 121 13.97 -0.15 -0.09
N VAL A 122 14.86 0.74 -0.45
CA VAL A 122 15.23 1.02 -1.85
C VAL A 122 16.49 0.27 -2.32
#